data_32a19c96269a7e062aa173439fc68804
#
_entry.id   32a19c96269a7e062aa173439fc68804
#
_cell.length_a   1.000
_cell.length_b   1.000
_cell.length_c   1.000
_cell.angle_alpha   90.00
_cell.angle_beta   90.00
_cell.angle_gamma   90.00
#
_symmetry.space_group_name_H-M   'P 1'
#
loop_
_entity.id
_entity.type
_entity.pdbx_description
1 polymer ?
#
loop_
_entity_poly.entity_id
_entity_poly.type
_entity_poly.pdbx_seq_one_letter_code
_entity_poly.pdbx_strand_id
1 'polypeptide(L)'
;RFAQEREISMVTVDEAHCISQWGQDFRPSYLRIKAFVDSLPKRPVVGAFTATATAHVREDIRTHLELHTPYEVTTSFDRPNLYFATRRALPSEKPKVLLDLVLRERDNAGIIYCSTTRQVDETTRLLQSRGIRAAAYHAKLDADTRRQNQDDFLYDRVQIMVATNAFGMGIDKPNVRFVIHYNMPKDLESYYQEAGRAGRDGEPARCTLLYSGTDVRTIRFFIDKEMEADNGLPADVKAEAARKAEERLKYMTFYSTTPRCLPGVSAELLRRGRTPEVRELFQLSAGSTGCRTGGGAGGTSPPARRGQCKTAGLGLPPPCRRRCPQRSRREAAG
;
A
#
# COMPACT_ATOMS: atom_id res chain seq x y z
N ARG A 1 -9.05 -34.61 12.68
CA ARG A 1 -9.82 -35.79 12.26
C ARG A 1 -9.98 -35.84 10.74
N PHE A 2 -10.56 -34.84 10.08
CA PHE A 2 -10.71 -34.79 8.61
C PHE A 2 -9.39 -34.94 7.86
N ALA A 3 -8.35 -34.26 8.31
CA ALA A 3 -7.01 -34.29 7.69
C ALA A 3 -6.25 -35.62 7.89
N GLN A 4 -6.71 -36.47 8.80
CA GLN A 4 -6.15 -37.82 9.02
C GLN A 4 -6.89 -38.90 8.21
N GLU A 5 -8.12 -38.62 7.80
CA GLU A 5 -8.98 -39.53 7.05
C GLU A 5 -8.87 -39.33 5.52
N ARG A 6 -8.24 -38.23 5.07
CA ARG A 6 -8.09 -37.91 3.65
C ARG A 6 -6.66 -37.52 3.32
N GLU A 7 -6.18 -37.92 2.14
CA GLU A 7 -4.88 -37.47 1.63
C GLU A 7 -4.95 -36.00 1.25
N ILE A 8 -4.11 -35.17 1.90
CA ILE A 8 -3.93 -33.77 1.57
C ILE A 8 -2.73 -33.68 0.61
N SER A 9 -2.98 -33.31 -0.62
CA SER A 9 -1.95 -33.22 -1.65
C SER A 9 -1.15 -31.92 -1.58
N MET A 10 -1.79 -30.83 -1.13
CA MET A 10 -1.17 -29.49 -1.07
C MET A 10 -1.68 -28.71 0.14
N VAL A 11 -0.78 -27.97 0.78
CA VAL A 11 -1.08 -26.95 1.79
C VAL A 11 -0.58 -25.61 1.27
N THR A 12 -1.48 -24.63 1.15
CA THR A 12 -1.14 -23.28 0.74
C THR A 12 -1.19 -22.35 1.93
N VAL A 13 -0.07 -21.66 2.19
CA VAL A 13 0.05 -20.64 3.24
C VAL A 13 0.00 -19.28 2.57
N ASP A 14 -1.10 -18.57 2.73
CA ASP A 14 -1.24 -17.18 2.29
C ASP A 14 -0.72 -16.24 3.37
N GLU A 15 -0.29 -15.03 2.99
CA GLU A 15 0.36 -14.03 3.87
C GLU A 15 1.51 -14.64 4.68
N ALA A 16 2.33 -15.49 4.04
CA ALA A 16 3.38 -16.27 4.70
C ALA A 16 4.39 -15.40 5.46
N HIS A 17 4.49 -14.09 5.17
CA HIS A 17 5.31 -13.14 5.92
C HIS A 17 4.91 -13.05 7.40
N CYS A 18 3.67 -13.41 7.75
CA CYS A 18 3.21 -13.45 9.13
C CYS A 18 3.93 -14.50 10.00
N ILE A 19 4.71 -15.40 9.40
CA ILE A 19 5.51 -16.40 10.13
C ILE A 19 6.77 -15.79 10.74
N SER A 20 7.27 -14.70 10.17
CA SER A 20 8.51 -14.05 10.56
C SER A 20 8.27 -12.98 11.62
N GLN A 21 9.06 -13.02 12.71
CA GLN A 21 9.09 -11.93 13.71
C GLN A 21 9.63 -10.61 13.12
N TRP A 22 10.30 -10.68 11.98
CA TRP A 22 10.81 -9.55 11.21
C TRP A 22 9.81 -9.09 10.15
N GLY A 23 8.71 -9.85 9.97
CA GLY A 23 7.60 -9.52 9.10
C GLY A 23 6.76 -8.38 9.67
N GLN A 24 5.95 -7.78 8.80
CA GLN A 24 5.14 -6.61 9.12
C GLN A 24 3.98 -6.92 10.09
N ASP A 25 3.47 -8.15 10.06
CA ASP A 25 2.28 -8.59 10.80
C ASP A 25 2.52 -10.00 11.37
N PHE A 26 3.50 -10.11 12.28
CA PHE A 26 3.82 -11.38 12.91
C PHE A 26 2.62 -11.95 13.66
N ARG A 27 2.28 -13.21 13.34
CA ARG A 27 1.18 -13.94 13.98
C ARG A 27 1.68 -15.24 14.58
N PRO A 28 1.75 -15.38 15.91
CA PRO A 28 2.23 -16.59 16.58
C PRO A 28 1.52 -17.86 16.14
N SER A 29 0.27 -17.79 15.70
CA SER A 29 -0.50 -18.92 15.16
C SER A 29 0.12 -19.52 13.89
N TYR A 30 0.85 -18.72 13.09
CA TYR A 30 1.53 -19.22 11.88
C TYR A 30 2.67 -20.18 12.20
N LEU A 31 3.31 -20.08 13.36
CA LEU A 31 4.33 -21.02 13.80
C LEU A 31 3.78 -22.46 13.99
N ARG A 32 2.46 -22.60 14.16
CA ARG A 32 1.80 -23.91 14.30
C ARG A 32 1.54 -24.60 12.95
N ILE A 33 1.69 -23.90 11.83
CA ILE A 33 1.45 -24.46 10.49
C ILE A 33 2.38 -25.64 10.22
N LYS A 34 3.66 -25.51 10.60
CA LYS A 34 4.63 -26.62 10.48
C LYS A 34 4.16 -27.86 11.24
N ALA A 35 3.81 -27.71 12.52
CA ALA A 35 3.32 -28.81 13.34
C ALA A 35 2.07 -29.50 12.75
N PHE A 36 1.18 -28.72 12.12
CA PHE A 36 0.05 -29.26 11.37
C PHE A 36 0.53 -30.08 10.17
N VAL A 37 1.45 -29.55 9.34
CA VAL A 37 1.97 -30.26 8.17
C VAL A 37 2.65 -31.56 8.58
N ASP A 38 3.44 -31.53 9.66
CA ASP A 38 4.15 -32.71 10.19
C ASP A 38 3.20 -33.77 10.80
N SER A 39 2.01 -33.37 11.24
CA SER A 39 1.00 -34.29 11.77
C SER A 39 0.24 -35.07 10.68
N LEU A 40 0.43 -34.73 9.40
CA LEU A 40 -0.22 -35.42 8.30
C LEU A 40 0.46 -36.75 7.99
N PRO A 41 -0.30 -37.81 7.60
CA PRO A 41 0.24 -39.13 7.29
C PRO A 41 1.31 -39.13 6.20
N LYS A 42 1.17 -38.19 5.26
CA LYS A 42 2.13 -37.93 4.17
C LYS A 42 2.32 -36.44 4.03
N ARG A 43 3.59 -35.99 3.96
CA ARG A 43 3.90 -34.57 3.78
C ARG A 43 3.37 -34.08 2.43
N PRO A 44 2.47 -33.08 2.42
CA PRO A 44 1.95 -32.49 1.19
C PRO A 44 2.99 -31.57 0.54
N VAL A 45 2.72 -31.17 -0.70
CA VAL A 45 3.39 -30.01 -1.29
C VAL A 45 3.01 -28.77 -0.49
N VAL A 46 4.00 -27.98 -0.06
CA VAL A 46 3.76 -26.75 0.70
C VAL A 46 4.07 -25.55 -0.19
N GLY A 47 3.05 -24.72 -0.44
CA GLY A 47 3.17 -23.44 -1.13
C GLY A 47 3.05 -22.28 -0.13
N ALA A 48 3.99 -21.33 -0.19
CA ALA A 48 4.00 -20.12 0.63
C ALA A 48 3.87 -18.89 -0.28
N PHE A 49 2.86 -18.07 -0.04
CA PHE A 49 2.56 -16.88 -0.83
C PHE A 49 2.56 -15.64 0.06
N THR A 50 3.14 -14.56 -0.44
CA THR A 50 3.14 -13.27 0.25
C THR A 50 3.33 -12.12 -0.75
N ALA A 51 2.65 -11.02 -0.52
CA ALA A 51 2.82 -9.81 -1.32
C ALA A 51 4.12 -9.06 -0.98
N THR A 52 4.64 -9.21 0.24
CA THR A 52 5.78 -8.46 0.76
C THR A 52 6.72 -9.38 1.54
N ALA A 53 7.91 -9.62 1.02
CA ALA A 53 8.93 -10.38 1.73
C ALA A 53 10.32 -9.85 1.42
N THR A 54 11.01 -9.36 2.45
CA THR A 54 12.45 -9.07 2.38
C THR A 54 13.25 -10.37 2.26
N ALA A 55 14.52 -10.29 1.94
CA ALA A 55 15.38 -11.48 1.89
C ALA A 55 15.39 -12.27 3.23
N HIS A 56 15.38 -11.54 4.34
CA HIS A 56 15.33 -12.14 5.67
C HIS A 56 13.98 -12.85 5.94
N VAL A 57 12.87 -12.21 5.62
CA VAL A 57 11.54 -12.80 5.77
C VAL A 57 11.37 -14.05 4.90
N ARG A 58 11.94 -14.06 3.69
CA ARG A 58 11.94 -15.25 2.82
C ARG A 58 12.70 -16.41 3.44
N GLU A 59 13.85 -16.15 4.04
CA GLU A 59 14.64 -17.18 4.73
C GLU A 59 13.90 -17.72 5.95
N ASP A 60 13.22 -16.86 6.73
CA ASP A 60 12.38 -17.29 7.84
C ASP A 60 11.23 -18.20 7.36
N ILE A 61 10.56 -17.83 6.26
CA ILE A 61 9.49 -18.65 5.66
C ILE A 61 10.04 -20.04 5.28
N ARG A 62 11.20 -20.09 4.62
CA ARG A 62 11.83 -21.34 4.22
C ARG A 62 12.13 -22.22 5.42
N THR A 63 12.75 -21.63 6.44
CA THR A 63 13.20 -22.32 7.65
C THR A 63 12.02 -22.81 8.48
N HIS A 64 11.04 -21.93 8.77
CA HIS A 64 9.91 -22.28 9.63
C HIS A 64 8.93 -23.26 8.99
N LEU A 65 8.76 -23.24 7.67
CA LEU A 65 7.94 -24.21 6.95
C LEU A 65 8.73 -25.42 6.45
N GLU A 66 10.07 -25.47 6.71
CA GLU A 66 10.99 -26.51 6.22
C GLU A 66 10.80 -26.78 4.72
N LEU A 67 10.85 -25.74 3.90
CA LEU A 67 10.71 -25.88 2.46
C LEU A 67 11.99 -26.45 1.86
N HIS A 68 11.92 -27.69 1.39
CA HIS A 68 13.07 -28.36 0.76
C HIS A 68 13.17 -27.98 -0.72
N THR A 69 14.29 -27.37 -1.12
CA THR A 69 14.54 -26.94 -2.51
C THR A 69 13.34 -26.26 -3.18
N PRO A 70 12.78 -25.18 -2.56
CA PRO A 70 11.57 -24.56 -3.09
C PRO A 70 11.82 -23.88 -4.43
N TYR A 71 10.84 -23.96 -5.33
CA TYR A 71 10.81 -23.11 -6.49
C TYR A 71 10.39 -21.70 -6.07
N GLU A 72 11.28 -20.73 -6.22
CA GLU A 72 11.04 -19.35 -5.80
C GLU A 72 10.78 -18.44 -7.00
N VAL A 73 9.66 -17.74 -6.95
CA VAL A 73 9.31 -16.71 -7.93
C VAL A 73 9.12 -15.38 -7.21
N THR A 74 9.81 -14.37 -7.65
CA THR A 74 9.60 -12.99 -7.20
C THR A 74 9.12 -12.15 -8.38
N THR A 75 7.88 -11.71 -8.32
CA THR A 75 7.32 -10.79 -9.31
C THR A 75 7.67 -9.34 -8.97
N SER A 76 7.59 -8.46 -9.95
CA SER A 76 7.78 -7.02 -9.71
C SER A 76 6.61 -6.46 -8.92
N PHE A 77 6.90 -5.52 -8.00
CA PHE A 77 5.89 -4.67 -7.37
C PHE A 77 5.29 -3.65 -8.34
N ASP A 78 5.81 -3.57 -9.57
CA ASP A 78 5.36 -2.60 -10.54
C ASP A 78 3.97 -2.97 -11.08
N ARG A 79 3.03 -2.06 -10.89
CA ARG A 79 1.65 -2.14 -11.39
C ARG A 79 1.46 -0.99 -12.38
N PRO A 80 1.80 -1.19 -13.65
CA PRO A 80 1.83 -0.11 -14.66
C PRO A 80 0.45 0.51 -14.94
N ASN A 81 -0.62 -0.17 -14.57
CA ASN A 81 -1.99 0.31 -14.69
C ASN A 81 -2.44 1.18 -13.51
N LEU A 82 -1.64 1.28 -12.43
CA LEU A 82 -1.98 2.12 -11.28
C LEU A 82 -1.30 3.49 -11.36
N TYR A 83 -2.09 4.53 -11.25
CA TYR A 83 -1.62 5.90 -11.19
C TYR A 83 -1.64 6.41 -9.75
N PHE A 84 -0.44 6.64 -9.18
CA PHE A 84 -0.28 7.10 -7.80
C PHE A 84 -0.14 8.63 -7.74
N ALA A 85 -0.87 9.25 -6.82
CA ALA A 85 -0.80 10.69 -6.55
C ALA A 85 -0.91 10.99 -5.06
N THR A 86 -0.16 12.00 -4.59
CA THR A 86 -0.32 12.57 -3.25
C THR A 86 -0.85 13.99 -3.37
N ARG A 87 -1.87 14.31 -2.55
CA ARG A 87 -2.40 15.66 -2.42
C ARG A 87 -2.28 16.13 -0.98
N ARG A 88 -1.59 17.25 -0.80
CA ARG A 88 -1.59 17.94 0.50
C ARG A 88 -2.91 18.65 0.68
N ALA A 89 -3.55 18.44 1.83
CA ALA A 89 -4.78 19.11 2.21
C ALA A 89 -4.81 19.29 3.73
N LEU A 90 -5.24 20.45 4.19
CA LEU A 90 -5.52 20.65 5.61
C LEU A 90 -6.71 19.76 6.04
N PRO A 91 -6.79 19.37 7.33
CA PRO A 91 -7.90 18.53 7.80
C PRO A 91 -9.28 19.10 7.45
N SER A 92 -9.46 20.42 7.52
CA SER A 92 -10.69 21.13 7.15
C SER A 92 -11.01 21.11 5.65
N GLU A 93 -10.00 20.95 4.81
CA GLU A 93 -10.15 20.94 3.34
C GLU A 93 -10.37 19.52 2.80
N LYS A 94 -9.93 18.49 3.53
CA LYS A 94 -10.02 17.09 3.08
C LYS A 94 -11.43 16.69 2.63
N PRO A 95 -12.53 17.05 3.31
CA PRO A 95 -13.88 16.69 2.86
C PRO A 95 -14.21 17.26 1.47
N LYS A 96 -13.83 18.51 1.20
CA LYS A 96 -14.04 19.15 -0.10
C LYS A 96 -13.19 18.49 -1.19
N VAL A 97 -11.90 18.26 -0.90
CA VAL A 97 -10.98 17.61 -1.85
C VAL A 97 -11.44 16.18 -2.16
N LEU A 98 -11.92 15.46 -1.15
CA LEU A 98 -12.48 14.11 -1.34
C LEU A 98 -13.69 14.14 -2.29
N LEU A 99 -14.65 15.03 -2.03
CA LEU A 99 -15.82 15.16 -2.90
C LEU A 99 -15.45 15.50 -4.34
N ASP A 100 -14.51 16.41 -4.54
CA ASP A 100 -14.01 16.77 -5.88
C ASP A 100 -13.37 15.56 -6.60
N LEU A 101 -12.63 14.71 -5.88
CA LEU A 101 -12.05 13.50 -6.43
C LEU A 101 -13.12 12.47 -6.79
N VAL A 102 -14.06 12.21 -5.89
CA VAL A 102 -15.14 11.24 -6.10
C VAL A 102 -16.06 11.65 -7.24
N LEU A 103 -16.39 12.93 -7.35
CA LEU A 103 -17.26 13.44 -8.43
C LEU A 103 -16.63 13.31 -9.82
N ARG A 104 -15.29 13.25 -9.91
CA ARG A 104 -14.58 12.97 -11.18
C ARG A 104 -14.66 11.51 -11.58
N GLU A 105 -14.92 10.63 -10.64
CA GLU A 105 -15.03 9.17 -10.81
C GLU A 105 -16.49 8.69 -10.68
N ARG A 106 -17.44 9.54 -11.10
CA ARG A 106 -18.88 9.42 -10.79
C ARG A 106 -19.49 8.05 -11.11
N ASP A 107 -18.99 7.38 -12.15
CA ASP A 107 -19.54 6.10 -12.64
C ASP A 107 -18.66 4.90 -12.26
N ASN A 108 -17.60 5.14 -11.49
CA ASN A 108 -16.59 4.14 -11.16
C ASN A 108 -16.72 3.62 -9.73
N ALA A 109 -16.49 2.32 -9.54
CA ALA A 109 -16.36 1.73 -8.22
C ALA A 109 -15.06 2.17 -7.55
N GLY A 110 -15.12 2.49 -6.25
CA GLY A 110 -13.95 2.97 -5.50
C GLY A 110 -13.94 2.57 -4.03
N ILE A 111 -12.75 2.65 -3.44
CA ILE A 111 -12.54 2.40 -2.01
C ILE A 111 -11.93 3.67 -1.40
N ILE A 112 -12.42 4.06 -0.22
CA ILE A 112 -11.88 5.16 0.57
C ILE A 112 -11.43 4.62 1.92
N TYR A 113 -10.13 4.71 2.20
CA TYR A 113 -9.56 4.29 3.47
C TYR A 113 -9.46 5.45 4.45
N CYS A 114 -10.01 5.26 5.66
CA CYS A 114 -9.94 6.18 6.78
C CYS A 114 -9.24 5.52 7.98
N SER A 115 -8.54 6.32 8.79
CA SER A 115 -7.78 5.80 9.93
C SER A 115 -8.65 5.42 11.14
N THR A 116 -9.88 5.95 11.25
CA THR A 116 -10.78 5.69 12.38
C THR A 116 -12.18 5.34 11.95
N THR A 117 -12.89 4.55 12.77
CA THR A 117 -14.30 4.19 12.54
C THR A 117 -15.21 5.41 12.46
N ARG A 118 -14.96 6.42 13.31
CA ARG A 118 -15.70 7.68 13.29
C ARG A 118 -15.55 8.41 11.94
N GLN A 119 -14.35 8.48 11.40
CA GLN A 119 -14.11 9.09 10.09
C GLN A 119 -14.79 8.30 8.96
N VAL A 120 -14.82 6.96 9.06
CA VAL A 120 -15.57 6.12 8.11
C VAL A 120 -17.03 6.54 8.09
N ASP A 121 -17.67 6.63 9.27
CA ASP A 121 -19.09 7.01 9.37
C ASP A 121 -19.36 8.43 8.89
N GLU A 122 -18.52 9.39 9.26
CA GLU A 122 -18.64 10.79 8.84
C GLU A 122 -18.47 10.93 7.32
N THR A 123 -17.49 10.24 6.75
CA THR A 123 -17.24 10.26 5.30
C THR A 123 -18.36 9.57 4.53
N THR A 124 -18.87 8.45 5.01
CA THR A 124 -20.00 7.75 4.38
C THR A 124 -21.24 8.63 4.36
N ARG A 125 -21.60 9.26 5.48
CA ARG A 125 -22.72 10.20 5.57
C ARG A 125 -22.55 11.40 4.64
N LEU A 126 -21.34 11.95 4.54
CA LEU A 126 -21.03 13.04 3.61
C LEU A 126 -21.30 12.64 2.15
N LEU A 127 -20.87 11.47 1.72
CA LEU A 127 -21.09 10.97 0.37
C LEU A 127 -22.57 10.70 0.10
N GLN A 128 -23.25 10.04 1.03
CA GLN A 128 -24.70 9.77 0.93
C GLN A 128 -25.54 11.04 0.86
N SER A 129 -25.18 12.08 1.62
CA SER A 129 -25.86 13.41 1.56
C SER A 129 -25.71 14.12 0.21
N ARG A 130 -24.79 13.66 -0.63
CA ARG A 130 -24.58 14.15 -2.01
C ARG A 130 -25.14 13.19 -3.06
N GLY A 131 -25.98 12.23 -2.64
CA GLY A 131 -26.60 11.25 -3.54
C GLY A 131 -25.64 10.17 -4.07
N ILE A 132 -24.45 10.01 -3.46
CA ILE A 132 -23.49 9.00 -3.84
C ILE A 132 -23.78 7.72 -3.06
N ARG A 133 -23.90 6.59 -3.75
CA ARG A 133 -24.14 5.26 -3.16
C ARG A 133 -22.86 4.78 -2.46
N ALA A 134 -22.75 5.04 -1.16
CA ALA A 134 -21.62 4.66 -0.34
C ALA A 134 -22.04 3.81 0.86
N ALA A 135 -21.21 2.85 1.26
CA ALA A 135 -21.38 2.04 2.47
C ALA A 135 -20.13 2.08 3.35
N ALA A 136 -20.33 1.93 4.66
CA ALA A 136 -19.28 1.87 5.66
C ALA A 136 -18.81 0.44 5.90
N TYR A 137 -17.51 0.26 6.19
CA TYR A 137 -16.96 -1.03 6.64
C TYR A 137 -15.89 -0.84 7.72
N HIS A 138 -16.18 -1.27 8.94
CA HIS A 138 -15.23 -1.25 10.05
C HIS A 138 -15.63 -2.24 11.15
N ALA A 139 -14.70 -2.52 12.07
CA ALA A 139 -14.85 -3.56 13.09
C ALA A 139 -15.99 -3.32 14.11
N LYS A 140 -16.48 -2.06 14.26
CA LYS A 140 -17.58 -1.74 15.18
C LYS A 140 -18.97 -2.02 14.60
N LEU A 141 -19.09 -2.26 13.31
CA LEU A 141 -20.33 -2.73 12.71
C LEU A 141 -20.59 -4.19 13.12
N ASP A 142 -21.85 -4.57 13.27
CA ASP A 142 -22.22 -5.96 13.45
C ASP A 142 -21.84 -6.81 12.22
N ALA A 143 -21.79 -8.13 12.41
CA ALA A 143 -21.30 -9.05 11.37
C ALA A 143 -22.22 -9.08 10.14
N ASP A 144 -23.52 -8.95 10.33
CA ASP A 144 -24.49 -9.04 9.25
C ASP A 144 -24.48 -7.77 8.41
N THR A 145 -24.44 -6.58 9.04
CA THR A 145 -24.25 -5.30 8.34
C THR A 145 -22.93 -5.27 7.56
N ARG A 146 -21.83 -5.78 8.13
CA ARG A 146 -20.55 -5.85 7.42
C ARG A 146 -20.62 -6.74 6.19
N ARG A 147 -21.25 -7.91 6.31
CA ARG A 147 -21.45 -8.86 5.20
C ARG A 147 -22.30 -8.20 4.13
N GLN A 148 -23.45 -7.62 4.52
CA GLN A 148 -24.36 -6.97 3.59
C GLN A 148 -23.66 -5.83 2.81
N ASN A 149 -22.97 -4.94 3.50
CA ASN A 149 -22.25 -3.83 2.87
C ASN A 149 -21.15 -4.33 1.91
N GLN A 150 -20.45 -5.40 2.27
CA GLN A 150 -19.46 -6.03 1.42
C GLN A 150 -20.10 -6.62 0.17
N ASP A 151 -21.19 -7.37 0.29
CA ASP A 151 -21.92 -7.97 -0.82
C ASP A 151 -22.50 -6.88 -1.73
N ASP A 152 -23.04 -5.79 -1.15
CA ASP A 152 -23.56 -4.66 -1.90
C ASP A 152 -22.48 -3.97 -2.72
N PHE A 153 -21.25 -3.88 -2.21
CA PHE A 153 -20.12 -3.36 -2.96
C PHE A 153 -19.64 -4.35 -4.04
N LEU A 154 -19.56 -5.64 -3.74
CA LEU A 154 -19.12 -6.66 -4.70
C LEU A 154 -20.08 -6.74 -5.90
N TYR A 155 -21.38 -6.63 -5.67
CA TYR A 155 -22.43 -6.72 -6.69
C TYR A 155 -22.87 -5.36 -7.27
N ASP A 156 -22.07 -4.30 -7.12
CA ASP A 156 -22.31 -2.95 -7.67
C ASP A 156 -23.60 -2.25 -7.18
N ARG A 157 -24.25 -2.75 -6.12
CA ARG A 157 -25.37 -2.07 -5.46
C ARG A 157 -24.90 -0.80 -4.74
N VAL A 158 -23.68 -0.83 -4.21
CA VAL A 158 -22.96 0.30 -3.66
C VAL A 158 -21.74 0.60 -4.54
N GLN A 159 -21.54 1.87 -4.83
CA GLN A 159 -20.45 2.33 -5.68
C GLN A 159 -19.14 2.53 -4.91
N ILE A 160 -19.24 3.04 -3.70
CA ILE A 160 -18.06 3.41 -2.90
C ILE A 160 -18.09 2.68 -1.56
N MET A 161 -17.01 1.97 -1.26
CA MET A 161 -16.78 1.45 0.08
C MET A 161 -15.90 2.43 0.86
N VAL A 162 -16.38 2.91 2.00
CA VAL A 162 -15.59 3.71 2.94
C VAL A 162 -15.21 2.81 4.11
N ALA A 163 -13.93 2.63 4.36
CA ALA A 163 -13.48 1.60 5.29
C ALA A 163 -12.24 1.98 6.10
N THR A 164 -12.04 1.27 7.22
CA THR A 164 -10.71 1.16 7.83
C THR A 164 -9.90 0.07 7.14
N ASN A 165 -8.64 -0.11 7.53
CA ASN A 165 -7.77 -1.20 7.06
C ASN A 165 -8.35 -2.62 7.29
N ALA A 166 -9.41 -2.75 8.11
CA ALA A 166 -10.14 -4.01 8.28
C ALA A 166 -10.83 -4.51 6.99
N PHE A 167 -11.08 -3.60 6.03
CA PHE A 167 -11.61 -3.95 4.72
C PHE A 167 -10.48 -4.32 3.78
N GLY A 168 -10.21 -5.60 3.67
CA GLY A 168 -9.06 -5.96 2.87
C GLY A 168 -8.93 -7.44 2.58
N MET A 169 -8.81 -8.28 3.58
CA MET A 169 -8.65 -9.70 3.38
C MET A 169 -9.89 -10.30 2.71
N GLY A 170 -9.68 -11.06 1.62
CA GLY A 170 -10.75 -11.76 0.91
C GLY A 170 -11.61 -10.88 -0.02
N ILE A 171 -11.27 -9.61 -0.25
CA ILE A 171 -11.98 -8.76 -1.21
C ILE A 171 -11.33 -8.92 -2.59
N ASP A 172 -12.08 -9.52 -3.51
CA ASP A 172 -11.68 -9.63 -4.91
C ASP A 172 -12.74 -9.00 -5.82
N LYS A 173 -12.63 -7.67 -6.01
CA LYS A 173 -13.42 -6.88 -6.95
C LYS A 173 -12.49 -6.34 -8.03
N PRO A 174 -12.57 -6.87 -9.27
CA PRO A 174 -11.61 -6.53 -10.32
C PRO A 174 -11.74 -5.10 -10.83
N ASN A 175 -12.97 -4.57 -10.86
CA ASN A 175 -13.32 -3.29 -11.49
C ASN A 175 -13.24 -2.06 -10.56
N VAL A 176 -12.43 -2.10 -9.51
CA VAL A 176 -12.17 -0.91 -8.68
C VAL A 176 -11.30 0.07 -9.47
N ARG A 177 -11.84 1.26 -9.79
CA ARG A 177 -11.15 2.28 -10.61
C ARG A 177 -10.39 3.31 -9.80
N PHE A 178 -10.71 3.47 -8.51
CA PHE A 178 -9.94 4.36 -7.66
C PHE A 178 -9.86 3.86 -6.21
N VAL A 179 -8.75 4.19 -5.58
CA VAL A 179 -8.54 4.07 -4.14
C VAL A 179 -8.09 5.41 -3.60
N ILE A 180 -8.79 5.93 -2.59
CA ILE A 180 -8.43 7.18 -1.92
C ILE A 180 -8.08 6.87 -0.46
N HIS A 181 -6.86 7.24 -0.06
CA HIS A 181 -6.49 7.25 1.35
C HIS A 181 -6.80 8.63 1.92
N TYR A 182 -7.86 8.72 2.73
CA TYR A 182 -8.27 9.97 3.39
C TYR A 182 -7.26 10.41 4.45
N ASN A 183 -6.60 9.44 5.08
CA ASN A 183 -5.47 9.63 5.98
C ASN A 183 -4.26 8.88 5.47
N MET A 184 -3.07 9.33 5.87
CA MET A 184 -1.83 8.62 5.59
C MET A 184 -1.82 7.25 6.31
N PRO A 185 -1.56 6.14 5.60
CA PRO A 185 -1.34 4.83 6.21
C PRO A 185 -0.12 4.82 7.14
N LYS A 186 -0.06 3.83 8.02
CA LYS A 186 1.05 3.69 9.00
C LYS A 186 2.41 3.42 8.34
N ASP A 187 2.40 2.73 7.20
CA ASP A 187 3.59 2.33 6.44
C ASP A 187 3.31 2.18 4.95
N LEU A 188 4.37 2.05 4.17
CA LEU A 188 4.32 2.01 2.71
C LEU A 188 3.76 0.67 2.20
N GLU A 189 4.00 -0.41 2.91
CA GLU A 189 3.50 -1.74 2.54
C GLU A 189 1.99 -1.80 2.67
N SER A 190 1.43 -1.34 3.80
CA SER A 190 -0.02 -1.19 3.97
C SER A 190 -0.64 -0.34 2.88
N TYR A 191 -0.01 0.82 2.58
CA TYR A 191 -0.45 1.69 1.50
C TYR A 191 -0.49 0.97 0.15
N TYR A 192 0.56 0.22 -0.17
CA TYR A 192 0.67 -0.47 -1.46
C TYR A 192 -0.32 -1.64 -1.57
N GLN A 193 -0.53 -2.40 -0.50
CA GLN A 193 -1.53 -3.47 -0.44
C GLN A 193 -2.96 -2.93 -0.59
N GLU A 194 -3.29 -1.82 0.09
CA GLU A 194 -4.59 -1.16 0.02
C GLU A 194 -4.82 -0.54 -1.36
N ALA A 195 -3.85 0.19 -1.89
CA ALA A 195 -3.90 0.77 -3.24
C ALA A 195 -3.95 -0.31 -4.33
N GLY A 196 -3.28 -1.44 -4.13
CA GLY A 196 -3.24 -2.58 -5.03
C GLY A 196 -4.58 -3.30 -5.25
N ARG A 197 -5.62 -2.93 -4.51
CA ARG A 197 -6.99 -3.40 -4.76
C ARG A 197 -7.62 -2.76 -5.98
N ALA A 198 -7.08 -1.64 -6.44
CA ALA A 198 -7.50 -1.00 -7.68
C ALA A 198 -6.97 -1.76 -8.91
N GLY A 199 -7.76 -1.77 -10.00
CA GLY A 199 -7.34 -2.24 -11.31
C GLY A 199 -6.83 -3.67 -11.34
N ARG A 200 -7.44 -4.61 -10.63
CA ARG A 200 -7.05 -6.02 -10.65
C ARG A 200 -7.28 -6.69 -12.00
N ASP A 201 -8.20 -6.15 -12.79
CA ASP A 201 -8.47 -6.53 -14.17
C ASP A 201 -7.43 -6.01 -15.18
N GLY A 202 -6.42 -5.26 -14.73
CA GLY A 202 -5.38 -4.67 -15.59
C GLY A 202 -5.75 -3.30 -16.17
N GLU A 203 -7.01 -2.86 -16.02
CA GLU A 203 -7.44 -1.57 -16.50
C GLU A 203 -6.88 -0.41 -15.65
N PRO A 204 -6.73 0.80 -16.24
CA PRO A 204 -6.21 1.96 -15.52
C PRO A 204 -7.01 2.30 -14.27
N ALA A 205 -6.30 2.53 -13.15
CA ALA A 205 -6.92 2.93 -11.91
C ALA A 205 -6.08 3.98 -11.17
N ARG A 206 -6.74 4.79 -10.33
CA ARG A 206 -6.12 5.91 -9.61
C ARG A 206 -6.02 5.64 -8.12
N CYS A 207 -4.83 5.87 -7.56
CA CYS A 207 -4.56 5.77 -6.14
C CYS A 207 -4.15 7.14 -5.62
N THR A 208 -5.01 7.78 -4.81
CA THR A 208 -4.76 9.13 -4.30
C THR A 208 -4.64 9.13 -2.79
N LEU A 209 -3.53 9.67 -2.29
CA LEU A 209 -3.29 9.88 -0.87
C LEU A 209 -3.54 11.33 -0.50
N LEU A 210 -4.46 11.59 0.45
CA LEU A 210 -4.67 12.90 1.05
C LEU A 210 -3.78 13.05 2.28
N TYR A 211 -2.67 13.74 2.13
CA TYR A 211 -1.68 13.94 3.19
C TYR A 211 -1.90 15.21 3.98
N SER A 212 -1.80 15.11 5.29
CA SER A 212 -1.75 16.23 6.24
C SER A 212 -0.67 15.97 7.29
N GLY A 213 0.00 17.03 7.77
CA GLY A 213 0.96 16.90 8.87
C GLY A 213 0.36 16.36 10.19
N THR A 214 -0.97 16.45 10.34
CA THR A 214 -1.69 15.85 11.48
C THR A 214 -1.71 14.34 11.42
N ASP A 215 -1.65 13.74 10.23
CA ASP A 215 -1.64 12.27 10.07
C ASP A 215 -0.40 11.66 10.76
N VAL A 216 0.77 12.30 10.63
CA VAL A 216 2.01 11.87 11.29
C VAL A 216 1.86 11.87 12.81
N ARG A 217 1.24 12.93 13.38
CA ARG A 217 1.01 13.01 14.82
C ARG A 217 0.06 11.93 15.31
N THR A 218 -0.99 11.66 14.55
CA THR A 218 -1.96 10.61 14.86
C THR A 218 -1.31 9.22 14.86
N ILE A 219 -0.46 8.93 13.89
CA ILE A 219 0.24 7.63 13.83
C ILE A 219 1.21 7.50 15.00
N ARG A 220 1.99 8.54 15.34
CA ARG A 220 2.85 8.52 16.53
C ARG A 220 2.09 8.26 17.80
N PHE A 221 0.97 8.94 17.99
CA PHE A 221 0.11 8.69 19.14
C PHE A 221 -0.32 7.21 19.24
N PHE A 222 -0.60 6.54 18.13
CA PHE A 222 -0.90 5.11 18.16
C PHE A 222 0.32 4.24 18.48
N ILE A 223 1.51 4.60 17.98
CA ILE A 223 2.76 3.91 18.33
C ILE A 223 3.03 4.02 19.83
N ASP A 224 2.93 5.22 20.39
CA ASP A 224 3.14 5.47 21.83
C ASP A 224 2.12 4.69 22.68
N LYS A 225 0.86 4.71 22.27
CA LYS A 225 -0.21 3.96 22.96
C LYS A 225 -0.01 2.44 22.92
N GLU A 226 0.55 1.92 21.84
CA GLU A 226 0.86 0.48 21.71
C GLU A 226 2.03 0.09 22.63
N MET A 227 3.00 0.98 22.83
CA MET A 227 4.08 0.80 23.81
C MET A 227 3.57 0.76 25.25
N GLU A 228 2.59 1.63 25.60
CA GLU A 228 2.00 1.72 26.94
C GLU A 228 1.04 0.55 27.23
N ALA A 229 0.52 -0.12 26.22
CA ALA A 229 -0.46 -1.19 26.38
C ALA A 229 0.13 -2.38 27.14
N ASP A 230 -0.62 -2.88 28.14
CA ASP A 230 -0.27 -4.12 28.86
C ASP A 230 -0.69 -5.34 28.03
N ASN A 231 0.19 -5.75 27.11
CA ASN A 231 0.01 -6.89 26.22
C ASN A 231 0.90 -8.09 26.56
N GLY A 232 1.53 -8.06 27.77
CA GLY A 232 2.39 -9.14 28.26
C GLY A 232 3.74 -9.27 27.54
N LEU A 233 4.08 -8.34 26.63
CA LEU A 233 5.37 -8.37 25.94
C LEU A 233 6.47 -7.71 26.79
N PRO A 234 7.71 -8.23 26.76
CA PRO A 234 8.86 -7.60 27.39
C PRO A 234 9.10 -6.16 26.90
N ALA A 235 9.64 -5.31 27.78
CA ALA A 235 9.82 -3.87 27.47
C ALA A 235 10.80 -3.64 26.30
N ASP A 236 11.84 -4.45 26.19
CA ASP A 236 12.81 -4.42 25.10
C ASP A 236 12.18 -4.77 23.74
N VAL A 237 11.29 -5.77 23.72
CA VAL A 237 10.53 -6.16 22.52
C VAL A 237 9.59 -5.04 22.08
N LYS A 238 8.90 -4.40 23.02
CA LYS A 238 8.04 -3.23 22.75
C LYS A 238 8.85 -2.05 22.20
N ALA A 239 9.99 -1.75 22.81
CA ALA A 239 10.85 -0.66 22.36
C ALA A 239 11.38 -0.88 20.95
N GLU A 240 11.79 -2.10 20.62
CA GLU A 240 12.25 -2.44 19.27
C GLU A 240 11.11 -2.37 18.24
N ALA A 241 9.91 -2.82 18.59
CA ALA A 241 8.73 -2.72 17.74
C ALA A 241 8.36 -1.25 17.45
N ALA A 242 8.40 -0.39 18.46
CA ALA A 242 8.15 1.04 18.33
C ALA A 242 9.24 1.73 17.47
N ARG A 243 10.51 1.39 17.67
CA ARG A 243 11.60 1.91 16.84
C ARG A 243 11.38 1.57 15.35
N LYS A 244 11.01 0.33 15.06
CA LYS A 244 10.69 -0.12 13.69
C LYS A 244 9.46 0.61 13.13
N ALA A 245 8.43 0.83 13.95
CA ALA A 245 7.24 1.56 13.54
C ALA A 245 7.54 3.04 13.22
N GLU A 246 8.34 3.71 14.03
CA GLU A 246 8.82 5.09 13.77
C GLU A 246 9.65 5.17 12.48
N GLU A 247 10.47 4.19 12.21
CA GLU A 247 11.25 4.12 11.00
C GLU A 247 10.34 3.98 9.76
N ARG A 248 9.38 3.06 9.78
CA ARG A 248 8.37 2.92 8.71
C ARG A 248 7.58 4.21 8.50
N LEU A 249 7.21 4.90 9.59
CA LEU A 249 6.53 6.19 9.52
C LEU A 249 7.38 7.26 8.82
N LYS A 250 8.70 7.29 9.04
CA LYS A 250 9.62 8.20 8.34
C LYS A 250 9.58 7.96 6.82
N TYR A 251 9.59 6.69 6.38
CA TYR A 251 9.51 6.36 4.95
C TYR A 251 8.17 6.75 4.34
N MET A 252 7.08 6.46 5.03
CA MET A 252 5.74 6.85 4.55
C MET A 252 5.59 8.37 4.48
N THR A 253 6.16 9.11 5.43
CA THR A 253 6.19 10.57 5.42
C THR A 253 7.01 11.10 4.26
N PHE A 254 8.20 10.53 4.01
CA PHE A 254 9.03 10.87 2.86
C PHE A 254 8.28 10.62 1.54
N TYR A 255 7.68 9.45 1.37
CA TYR A 255 6.86 9.12 0.21
C TYR A 255 5.74 10.14 0.00
N SER A 256 5.04 10.52 1.07
CA SER A 256 3.89 11.45 1.02
C SER A 256 4.28 12.88 0.68
N THR A 257 5.55 13.25 0.85
CA THR A 257 6.03 14.63 0.69
C THR A 257 7.00 14.83 -0.47
N THR A 258 7.50 13.74 -1.07
CA THR A 258 8.49 13.80 -2.15
C THR A 258 7.87 14.36 -3.44
N PRO A 259 8.60 15.21 -4.20
CA PRO A 259 8.21 15.63 -5.55
C PRO A 259 8.61 14.62 -6.63
N ARG A 260 9.25 13.49 -6.26
CA ARG A 260 9.71 12.45 -7.21
C ARG A 260 8.55 11.62 -7.74
N CYS A 261 8.80 10.86 -8.82
CA CYS A 261 7.85 9.90 -9.37
C CYS A 261 7.52 8.81 -8.33
N LEU A 262 6.27 8.77 -7.86
CA LEU A 262 5.83 7.91 -6.75
C LEU A 262 6.01 6.41 -7.02
N PRO A 263 5.67 5.85 -8.20
CA PRO A 263 5.93 4.46 -8.50
C PRO A 263 7.41 4.07 -8.38
N GLY A 264 8.31 4.92 -8.86
CA GLY A 264 9.76 4.70 -8.74
C GLY A 264 10.24 4.71 -7.29
N VAL A 265 9.71 5.61 -6.47
CA VAL A 265 10.04 5.68 -5.03
C VAL A 265 9.51 4.48 -4.29
N SER A 266 8.26 4.04 -4.53
CA SER A 266 7.69 2.83 -3.93
C SER A 266 8.52 1.59 -4.25
N ALA A 267 8.83 1.38 -5.52
CA ALA A 267 9.61 0.24 -5.98
C ALA A 267 11.03 0.23 -5.38
N GLU A 268 11.63 1.40 -5.20
CA GLU A 268 12.95 1.53 -4.60
C GLU A 268 12.92 1.22 -3.09
N LEU A 269 11.97 1.78 -2.36
CA LEU A 269 11.82 1.57 -0.91
C LEU A 269 11.42 0.13 -0.58
N LEU A 270 10.49 -0.47 -1.33
CA LEU A 270 10.03 -1.84 -1.10
C LEU A 270 11.10 -2.90 -1.47
N ARG A 271 11.95 -2.64 -2.49
CA ARG A 271 13.03 -3.58 -2.87
C ARG A 271 14.19 -3.60 -1.89
N ARG A 272 14.53 -2.48 -1.29
CA ARG A 272 15.76 -2.37 -0.50
C ARG A 272 15.71 -3.20 0.77
N GLY A 273 14.52 -3.47 1.36
CA GLY A 273 14.38 -4.30 2.57
C GLY A 273 15.29 -3.93 3.73
N ARG A 274 16.21 -2.99 3.49
CA ARG A 274 17.05 -2.25 4.41
C ARG A 274 16.70 -0.79 4.28
N THR A 275 16.53 -0.19 5.37
CA THR A 275 16.35 1.23 5.54
C THR A 275 17.61 1.97 5.05
N PRO A 276 17.58 2.68 3.91
CA PRO A 276 18.63 3.64 3.66
C PRO A 276 18.54 4.68 4.77
N GLU A 277 19.65 5.12 5.32
CA GLU A 277 19.64 6.25 6.24
C GLU A 277 18.90 7.41 5.58
N VAL A 278 18.06 8.10 6.35
CA VAL A 278 17.27 9.25 5.86
C VAL A 278 18.18 10.27 5.14
N ARG A 279 19.45 10.33 5.51
CA ARG A 279 20.51 11.10 4.84
C ARG A 279 20.74 10.70 3.39
N GLU A 280 20.75 9.40 3.07
CA GLU A 280 20.93 8.92 1.68
C GLU A 280 19.72 9.25 0.81
N LEU A 281 18.50 9.20 1.37
CA LEU A 281 17.30 9.60 0.66
C LEU A 281 17.28 11.10 0.34
N PHE A 282 17.79 11.94 1.25
CA PHE A 282 17.97 13.37 1.00
C PHE A 282 19.09 13.66 -0.01
N GLN A 283 20.20 12.93 0.00
CA GLN A 283 21.28 13.07 -0.98
C GLN A 283 20.86 12.65 -2.38
N LEU A 284 20.03 11.59 -2.50
CA LEU A 284 19.44 11.19 -3.78
C LEU A 284 18.47 12.25 -4.33
N SER A 285 17.77 12.99 -3.46
CA SER A 285 16.89 14.09 -3.87
C SER A 285 17.66 15.33 -4.34
N ALA A 286 18.85 15.59 -3.82
CA ALA A 286 19.70 16.71 -4.21
C ALA A 286 20.51 16.46 -5.51
N GLY A 287 20.74 15.18 -5.86
CA GLY A 287 21.52 14.79 -7.04
C GLY A 287 20.78 14.74 -8.36
N SER A 288 19.45 14.92 -8.39
CA SER A 288 18.64 14.72 -9.61
C SER A 288 18.21 16.01 -10.34
N THR A 289 18.77 17.17 -10.01
CA THR A 289 18.54 18.44 -10.75
C THR A 289 19.42 18.60 -11.98
N GLY A 290 20.11 17.57 -12.44
CA GLY A 290 20.96 17.57 -13.62
C GLY A 290 20.35 16.78 -14.79
N CYS A 291 19.31 17.28 -15.43
CA CYS A 291 19.00 16.86 -16.81
C CYS A 291 20.05 17.51 -17.72
N ARG A 292 21.17 16.82 -17.97
CA ARG A 292 22.14 17.24 -18.98
C ARG A 292 21.49 17.06 -20.34
N THR A 293 21.05 18.17 -20.93
CA THR A 293 20.84 18.24 -22.36
C THR A 293 22.20 18.18 -23.01
N GLY A 294 22.40 17.18 -23.90
CA GLY A 294 23.62 17.01 -24.69
C GLY A 294 23.91 18.26 -25.50
N GLY A 295 25.17 18.63 -25.49
CA GLY A 295 25.68 19.77 -26.23
C GLY A 295 25.58 19.54 -27.73
N GLY A 296 25.07 20.55 -28.43
CA GLY A 296 25.18 20.79 -29.84
C GLY A 296 25.42 22.26 -30.06
N ALA A 297 26.48 22.55 -30.78
CA ALA A 297 27.05 23.87 -30.99
C ALA A 297 26.13 24.88 -31.71
N GLY A 298 26.27 26.13 -31.35
CA GLY A 298 26.24 27.30 -32.25
C GLY A 298 24.84 27.83 -32.61
N GLY A 299 24.52 29.03 -32.14
CA GLY A 299 23.40 29.83 -32.65
C GLY A 299 22.98 30.94 -31.72
N THR A 300 23.50 32.16 -32.00
CA THR A 300 23.10 33.45 -31.42
C THR A 300 21.65 33.77 -31.74
N SER A 301 20.84 34.14 -30.75
CA SER A 301 19.59 34.91 -30.94
C SER A 301 19.05 35.50 -29.61
N PRO A 302 18.25 36.55 -29.67
CA PRO A 302 18.16 37.62 -28.67
C PRO A 302 17.15 37.39 -27.56
N PRO A 303 17.04 38.29 -26.54
CA PRO A 303 16.31 38.05 -25.31
C PRO A 303 14.80 38.17 -25.51
N ALA A 304 14.06 37.10 -25.15
CA ALA A 304 12.63 37.10 -25.14
C ALA A 304 12.07 37.61 -23.81
N ARG A 305 11.08 38.47 -23.94
CA ARG A 305 10.35 39.24 -22.93
C ARG A 305 9.75 38.34 -21.84
N ARG A 306 9.76 38.84 -20.60
CA ARG A 306 8.96 38.36 -19.47
C ARG A 306 7.47 38.28 -19.84
N GLY A 307 6.96 37.07 -20.04
CA GLY A 307 5.55 36.78 -20.15
C GLY A 307 5.01 36.36 -18.79
N GLN A 308 4.06 37.14 -18.29
CA GLN A 308 3.27 36.83 -17.08
C GLN A 308 2.51 35.52 -17.27
N CYS A 309 2.75 34.57 -16.40
CA CYS A 309 1.97 33.34 -16.31
C CYS A 309 0.60 33.67 -15.68
N LYS A 310 -0.41 33.87 -16.51
CA LYS A 310 -1.81 33.98 -16.05
C LYS A 310 -2.26 32.58 -15.57
N THR A 311 -2.78 32.57 -14.37
CA THR A 311 -3.49 31.43 -13.77
C THR A 311 -4.62 30.97 -14.68
N ALA A 312 -4.43 29.84 -15.34
CA ALA A 312 -5.47 29.13 -16.06
C ALA A 312 -5.79 27.83 -15.34
N GLY A 313 -7.07 27.55 -15.24
CA GLY A 313 -7.80 26.53 -14.53
C GLY A 313 -7.15 25.18 -14.24
N LEU A 314 -7.59 24.60 -13.13
CA LEU A 314 -7.25 23.27 -12.58
C LEU A 314 -7.39 22.13 -13.61
N GLY A 315 -6.46 22.06 -14.55
CA GLY A 315 -6.23 20.90 -15.39
C GLY A 315 -5.21 19.98 -14.70
N LEU A 316 -5.54 18.73 -14.53
CA LEU A 316 -4.59 17.69 -14.12
C LEU A 316 -3.39 17.72 -15.10
N PRO A 317 -2.16 17.62 -14.64
CA PRO A 317 -1.03 17.43 -15.55
C PRO A 317 -1.26 16.15 -16.35
N PRO A 318 -0.88 16.12 -17.63
CA PRO A 318 -0.99 14.91 -18.43
C PRO A 318 -0.16 13.77 -17.79
N PRO A 319 -0.55 12.51 -18.01
CA PRO A 319 0.15 11.36 -17.45
C PRO A 319 1.63 11.42 -17.86
N CYS A 320 2.50 11.19 -16.90
CA CYS A 320 3.96 11.13 -17.12
C CYS A 320 4.27 9.98 -18.10
N ARG A 321 4.28 10.27 -19.40
CA ARG A 321 4.59 9.31 -20.50
C ARG A 321 6.08 9.03 -20.62
N ARG A 322 6.88 9.23 -19.59
CA ARG A 322 8.28 8.85 -19.64
C ARG A 322 8.41 7.42 -19.14
N ARG A 323 8.60 6.48 -20.08
CA ARG A 323 9.08 5.13 -19.79
C ARG A 323 10.35 5.25 -18.95
N CYS A 324 10.35 4.67 -17.77
CA CYS A 324 11.59 4.42 -17.03
C CYS A 324 12.46 3.53 -17.93
N PRO A 325 13.73 3.88 -18.21
CA PRO A 325 14.56 3.05 -19.08
C PRO A 325 14.75 1.69 -18.42
N GLN A 326 14.22 0.66 -19.04
CA GLN A 326 14.56 -0.72 -18.72
C GLN A 326 16.04 -0.90 -19.07
N ARG A 327 16.88 -1.18 -18.08
CA ARG A 327 18.23 -1.68 -18.32
C ARG A 327 18.11 -3.05 -18.98
N SER A 328 18.41 -3.10 -20.25
CA SER A 328 18.63 -4.35 -20.97
C SER A 328 19.75 -5.14 -20.28
N ARG A 329 19.44 -6.29 -19.72
CA ARG A 329 20.45 -7.31 -19.41
C ARG A 329 21.00 -7.79 -20.75
N ARG A 330 22.23 -7.41 -21.07
CA ARG A 330 23.05 -8.16 -22.01
C ARG A 330 23.52 -9.41 -21.28
N GLU A 331 23.11 -10.54 -21.77
CA GLU A 331 23.70 -11.83 -21.49
C GLU A 331 25.17 -11.78 -21.87
N ALA A 332 26.07 -12.10 -20.95
CA ALA A 332 27.42 -12.51 -21.24
C ALA A 332 27.41 -14.05 -21.24
N ALA A 333 27.36 -14.63 -22.42
CA ALA A 333 27.80 -15.98 -22.64
C ALA A 333 29.33 -15.96 -22.74
N GLY A 334 29.97 -16.86 -22.03
CA GLY A 334 31.40 -17.13 -21.97
C GLY A 334 31.66 -18.17 -20.89
#